data_8f78c081fca7bf0302b2ea4364eea02c
#
_entry.id   8f78c081fca7bf0302b2ea4364eea02c
#
_cell.length_a   1.000
_cell.length_b   1.000
_cell.length_c   1.000
_cell.angle_alpha   90.00
_cell.angle_beta   90.00
_cell.angle_gamma   90.00
#
_symmetry.space_group_name_H-M   'P 1'
#
loop_
_entity.id
_entity.type
_entity.pdbx_description
1 polymer ?
#
loop_
_entity_poly.entity_id
_entity_poly.type
_entity_poly.pdbx_seq_one_letter_code
_entity_poly.pdbx_strand_id
1 'polypeptide(L)'
;MKAGLSKRLWRYRYALLSAMAIAGCGVSAYFLFFKPQIPECRAVLRSTDQLPGHLMQRVLLLSVVPDGARGVTLLLSGSFFDGDTRYVIERAMIMDYRRQGSNYTLRRKEEVRKSQDNLDNEVLNRRLPMSAPLIHWRIEKIDERHYLFSGNHAPVFVCTTS
;
A
#
# COMPACT_ATOMS: atom_id res chain seq x y z
N MET A 1 63.72 11.43 3.19
CA MET A 1 62.73 10.43 3.68
C MET A 1 61.29 10.95 3.80
N LYS A 2 60.90 12.16 3.28
CA LYS A 2 59.52 12.70 3.39
C LYS A 2 58.59 12.40 2.19
N ALA A 3 59.12 11.96 1.04
CA ALA A 3 58.31 11.76 -0.18
C ALA A 3 57.48 10.45 -0.21
N GLY A 4 57.84 9.46 0.60
CA GLY A 4 57.12 8.19 0.66
C GLY A 4 55.84 8.22 1.50
N LEU A 5 55.79 9.06 2.51
CA LEU A 5 54.64 9.21 3.41
C LEU A 5 53.46 9.91 2.73
N SER A 6 53.72 10.91 1.88
CA SER A 6 52.69 11.67 1.17
C SER A 6 51.98 10.80 0.11
N LYS A 7 52.69 9.94 -0.59
CA LYS A 7 52.09 9.02 -1.58
C LYS A 7 51.22 7.94 -0.92
N ARG A 8 51.58 7.47 0.26
CA ARG A 8 50.78 6.52 1.04
C ARG A 8 49.52 7.15 1.55
N LEU A 9 49.61 8.36 2.11
CA LEU A 9 48.43 9.16 2.56
C LEU A 9 47.48 9.48 1.39
N TRP A 10 48.01 9.73 0.20
CA TRP A 10 47.19 10.00 -0.99
C TRP A 10 46.41 8.77 -1.44
N ARG A 11 47.02 7.57 -1.40
CA ARG A 11 46.37 6.28 -1.72
C ARG A 11 45.25 5.96 -0.72
N TYR A 12 45.44 6.24 0.58
CA TYR A 12 44.36 6.06 1.59
C TYR A 12 43.19 7.05 1.39
N ARG A 13 43.44 8.25 0.95
CA ARG A 13 42.38 9.21 0.65
C ARG A 13 41.49 8.74 -0.53
N TYR A 14 42.08 8.20 -1.57
CA TYR A 14 41.31 7.61 -2.69
C TYR A 14 40.56 6.35 -2.27
N ALA A 15 41.13 5.48 -1.48
CA ALA A 15 40.50 4.30 -0.95
C ALA A 15 39.29 4.68 -0.04
N LEU A 16 39.43 5.69 0.81
CA LEU A 16 38.35 6.20 1.66
C LEU A 16 37.22 6.81 0.83
N LEU A 17 37.55 7.63 -0.16
CA LEU A 17 36.56 8.25 -1.05
C LEU A 17 35.80 7.18 -1.84
N SER A 18 36.50 6.19 -2.36
CA SER A 18 35.88 5.07 -3.09
C SER A 18 34.98 4.23 -2.18
N ALA A 19 35.40 3.94 -0.94
CA ALA A 19 34.59 3.23 0.03
C ALA A 19 33.31 4.01 0.41
N MET A 20 33.44 5.33 0.60
CA MET A 20 32.27 6.20 0.86
C MET A 20 31.31 6.27 -0.33
N ALA A 21 31.84 6.33 -1.57
CA ALA A 21 31.01 6.31 -2.77
C ALA A 21 30.24 4.99 -2.91
N ILE A 22 30.90 3.84 -2.68
CA ILE A 22 30.28 2.52 -2.71
C ILE A 22 29.20 2.40 -1.62
N ALA A 23 29.50 2.85 -0.40
CA ALA A 23 28.52 2.85 0.69
C ALA A 23 27.32 3.75 0.37
N GLY A 24 27.55 4.94 -0.18
CA GLY A 24 26.49 5.85 -0.62
C GLY A 24 25.61 5.26 -1.73
N CYS A 25 26.23 4.60 -2.72
CA CYS A 25 25.49 3.87 -3.76
C CYS A 25 24.67 2.71 -3.18
N GLY A 26 25.24 1.95 -2.25
CA GLY A 26 24.54 0.84 -1.58
C GLY A 26 23.33 1.30 -0.77
N VAL A 27 23.48 2.37 0.00
CA VAL A 27 22.37 2.97 0.76
C VAL A 27 21.30 3.50 -0.19
N SER A 28 21.67 4.21 -1.24
CA SER A 28 20.71 4.73 -2.23
C SER A 28 19.98 3.60 -2.95
N ALA A 29 20.67 2.54 -3.33
CA ALA A 29 20.08 1.35 -3.94
C ALA A 29 19.09 0.66 -2.99
N TYR A 30 19.45 0.54 -1.70
CA TYR A 30 18.54 -0.02 -0.70
C TYR A 30 17.22 0.76 -0.61
N PHE A 31 17.28 2.10 -0.50
CA PHE A 31 16.09 2.94 -0.41
C PHE A 31 15.24 2.93 -1.68
N LEU A 32 15.86 2.79 -2.87
CA LEU A 32 15.15 2.80 -4.14
C LEU A 32 14.52 1.44 -4.49
N PHE A 33 15.18 0.33 -4.14
CA PHE A 33 14.80 -0.99 -4.64
C PHE A 33 14.22 -1.92 -3.57
N PHE A 34 14.57 -1.74 -2.30
CA PHE A 34 14.20 -2.69 -1.24
C PHE A 34 13.19 -2.13 -0.24
N LYS A 35 13.21 -0.82 0.03
CA LYS A 35 12.29 -0.24 0.99
C LYS A 35 10.86 -0.23 0.44
N PRO A 36 9.87 -0.81 1.17
CA PRO A 36 8.46 -0.70 0.81
C PRO A 36 8.05 0.77 0.64
N GLN A 37 7.33 1.06 -0.43
CA GLN A 37 6.99 2.43 -0.78
C GLN A 37 5.57 2.80 -0.33
N ILE A 38 4.73 1.79 -0.10
CA ILE A 38 3.39 1.95 0.48
C ILE A 38 3.52 1.74 1.99
N PRO A 39 2.97 2.62 2.83
CA PRO A 39 3.01 2.44 4.28
C PRO A 39 2.13 1.28 4.72
N GLU A 40 2.59 0.55 5.75
CA GLU A 40 1.72 -0.38 6.47
C GLU A 40 0.77 0.42 7.34
N CYS A 41 -0.53 0.26 7.11
CA CYS A 41 -1.53 1.05 7.80
C CYS A 41 -2.91 0.40 7.78
N ARG A 42 -3.83 0.92 8.62
CA ARG A 42 -5.21 0.44 8.74
C ARG A 42 -6.21 1.59 8.61
N ALA A 43 -7.35 1.29 7.99
CA ALA A 43 -8.44 2.23 7.84
C ALA A 43 -9.78 1.55 8.08
N VAL A 44 -10.72 2.27 8.69
CA VAL A 44 -12.11 1.81 8.82
C VAL A 44 -12.94 2.53 7.76
N LEU A 45 -13.52 1.75 6.85
CA LEU A 45 -14.37 2.23 5.78
C LEU A 45 -15.82 2.06 6.21
N ARG A 46 -16.52 3.18 6.39
CA ARG A 46 -17.96 3.19 6.64
C ARG A 46 -18.66 3.91 5.51
N SER A 47 -19.66 3.27 4.94
CA SER A 47 -20.48 3.86 3.88
C SER A 47 -21.91 3.41 4.04
N THR A 48 -22.82 4.33 3.76
CA THR A 48 -24.25 4.10 3.71
C THR A 48 -24.76 4.63 2.39
N ASP A 49 -25.26 3.74 1.56
CA ASP A 49 -25.80 4.06 0.24
C ASP A 49 -27.32 3.82 0.26
N GLN A 50 -28.11 4.85 -0.04
CA GLN A 50 -29.56 4.71 -0.21
C GLN A 50 -29.86 4.34 -1.65
N LEU A 51 -30.37 3.12 -1.86
CA LEU A 51 -30.91 2.68 -3.14
C LEU A 51 -32.44 2.78 -3.12
N PRO A 52 -33.08 2.87 -4.30
CA PRO A 52 -34.54 2.80 -4.38
C PRO A 52 -35.04 1.49 -3.76
N GLY A 53 -35.68 1.57 -2.59
CA GLY A 53 -36.32 0.46 -1.91
C GLY A 53 -35.52 -0.22 -0.78
N HIS A 54 -34.21 0.01 -0.64
CA HIS A 54 -33.43 -0.56 0.46
C HIS A 54 -32.18 0.26 0.82
N LEU A 55 -31.76 0.11 2.07
CA LEU A 55 -30.57 0.74 2.62
C LEU A 55 -29.40 -0.24 2.58
N MET A 56 -28.30 0.20 2.01
CA MET A 56 -27.08 -0.56 1.93
C MET A 56 -26.04 0.05 2.86
N GLN A 57 -25.55 -0.74 3.83
CA GLN A 57 -24.53 -0.29 4.79
C GLN A 57 -23.32 -1.20 4.75
N ARG A 58 -22.15 -0.63 4.92
CA ARG A 58 -20.92 -1.39 5.03
C ARG A 58 -20.00 -0.80 6.10
N VAL A 59 -19.45 -1.69 6.91
CA VAL A 59 -18.41 -1.37 7.88
C VAL A 59 -17.28 -2.36 7.67
N LEU A 60 -16.20 -1.88 7.08
CA LEU A 60 -15.07 -2.71 6.68
C LEU A 60 -13.78 -2.15 7.26
N LEU A 61 -12.96 -3.03 7.80
CA LEU A 61 -11.58 -2.75 8.15
C LEU A 61 -10.70 -3.10 6.94
N LEU A 62 -9.97 -2.13 6.45
CA LEU A 62 -8.95 -2.30 5.43
C LEU A 62 -7.58 -2.23 6.10
N SER A 63 -6.78 -3.28 5.94
CA SER A 63 -5.36 -3.26 6.32
C SER A 63 -4.52 -3.32 5.05
N VAL A 64 -3.61 -2.36 4.92
CA VAL A 64 -2.64 -2.26 3.82
C VAL A 64 -1.33 -2.82 4.34
N VAL A 65 -0.91 -3.96 3.80
CA VAL A 65 0.30 -4.66 4.23
C VAL A 65 1.27 -4.73 3.06
N PRO A 66 2.41 -4.02 3.11
CA PRO A 66 3.44 -4.12 2.07
C PRO A 66 4.00 -5.53 1.97
N ASP A 67 4.23 -6.00 0.76
CA ASP A 67 4.85 -7.29 0.47
C ASP A 67 6.04 -7.07 -0.50
N GLY A 68 7.22 -6.88 0.09
CA GLY A 68 8.43 -6.56 -0.65
C GLY A 68 8.42 -5.18 -1.32
N ALA A 69 9.20 -5.02 -2.39
CA ALA A 69 9.46 -3.73 -3.01
C ALA A 69 8.33 -3.23 -3.92
N ARG A 70 7.51 -4.12 -4.45
CA ARG A 70 6.44 -3.81 -5.43
C ARG A 70 5.14 -4.54 -5.19
N GLY A 71 5.05 -5.29 -4.09
CA GLY A 71 3.86 -6.01 -3.67
C GLY A 71 3.13 -5.28 -2.55
N VAL A 72 1.83 -5.46 -2.48
CA VAL A 72 0.99 -5.05 -1.37
C VAL A 72 -0.18 -6.01 -1.25
N THR A 73 -0.48 -6.41 -0.03
CA THR A 73 -1.67 -7.20 0.29
C THR A 73 -2.68 -6.30 0.99
N LEU A 74 -3.88 -6.23 0.42
CA LEU A 74 -5.01 -5.52 1.01
C LEU A 74 -5.90 -6.55 1.71
N LEU A 75 -5.94 -6.49 3.03
CA LEU A 75 -6.83 -7.33 3.84
C LEU A 75 -8.12 -6.56 4.09
N LEU A 76 -9.24 -7.14 3.69
CA LEU A 76 -10.56 -6.57 3.87
C LEU A 76 -11.36 -7.47 4.78
N SER A 77 -11.81 -6.96 5.93
CA SER A 77 -12.63 -7.69 6.89
C SER A 77 -13.76 -6.82 7.43
N GLY A 78 -14.95 -7.41 7.63
CA GLY A 78 -16.08 -6.70 8.20
C GLY A 78 -17.44 -7.21 7.76
N SER A 79 -18.41 -6.30 7.73
CA SER A 79 -19.80 -6.63 7.40
C SER A 79 -20.37 -5.69 6.34
N PHE A 80 -21.17 -6.29 5.48
CA PHE A 80 -21.94 -5.63 4.45
C PHE A 80 -23.41 -5.96 4.69
N PHE A 81 -24.26 -4.97 4.74
CA PHE A 81 -25.70 -5.10 4.94
C PHE A 81 -26.43 -4.64 3.67
N ASP A 82 -27.31 -5.48 3.19
CA ASP A 82 -28.24 -5.17 2.09
C ASP A 82 -29.67 -5.34 2.61
N GLY A 83 -30.27 -4.24 3.04
CA GLY A 83 -31.50 -4.27 3.84
C GLY A 83 -31.27 -5.03 5.14
N ASP A 84 -32.07 -6.06 5.37
CA ASP A 84 -31.98 -6.92 6.57
C ASP A 84 -30.97 -8.06 6.45
N THR A 85 -30.35 -8.24 5.28
CA THR A 85 -29.41 -9.33 5.05
C THR A 85 -27.98 -8.88 5.35
N ARG A 86 -27.31 -9.63 6.26
CA ARG A 86 -25.92 -9.40 6.63
C ARG A 86 -25.00 -10.36 5.91
N TYR A 87 -23.99 -9.81 5.26
CA TYR A 87 -22.88 -10.56 4.69
C TYR A 87 -21.59 -10.29 5.48
N VAL A 88 -20.80 -11.34 5.67
CA VAL A 88 -19.46 -11.24 6.25
C VAL A 88 -18.44 -11.18 5.11
N ILE A 89 -17.54 -10.23 5.20
CA ILE A 89 -16.46 -10.05 4.23
C ILE A 89 -15.15 -10.39 4.93
N GLU A 90 -14.40 -11.34 4.40
CA GLU A 90 -13.07 -11.66 4.88
C GLU A 90 -12.20 -12.17 3.73
N ARG A 91 -11.45 -11.25 3.11
CA ARG A 91 -10.64 -11.56 1.94
C ARG A 91 -9.32 -10.80 1.91
N ALA A 92 -8.35 -11.40 1.23
CA ALA A 92 -7.06 -10.82 0.94
C ALA A 92 -6.94 -10.58 -0.57
N MET A 93 -6.54 -9.39 -0.96
CA MET A 93 -6.25 -9.04 -2.34
C MET A 93 -4.75 -8.80 -2.49
N ILE A 94 -4.08 -9.70 -3.19
CA ILE A 94 -2.65 -9.61 -3.47
C ILE A 94 -2.48 -8.79 -4.73
N MET A 95 -1.72 -7.70 -4.62
CA MET A 95 -1.55 -6.73 -5.69
C MET A 95 -0.09 -6.41 -5.94
N ASP A 96 0.27 -6.22 -7.19
CA ASP A 96 1.50 -5.55 -7.58
C ASP A 96 1.24 -4.07 -7.84
N TYR A 97 2.21 -3.24 -7.54
CA TYR A 97 2.09 -1.83 -7.86
C TYR A 97 3.27 -1.28 -8.65
N ARG A 98 2.98 -0.21 -9.42
CA ARG A 98 3.97 0.67 -10.03
C ARG A 98 3.78 2.06 -9.45
N ARG A 99 4.90 2.70 -9.12
CA ARG A 99 4.90 4.06 -8.57
C ARG A 99 5.44 5.05 -9.60
N GLN A 100 4.77 6.20 -9.68
CA GLN A 100 5.22 7.39 -10.42
C GLN A 100 5.01 8.62 -9.52
N GLY A 101 6.06 9.05 -8.83
CA GLY A 101 5.94 10.09 -7.81
C GLY A 101 5.06 9.67 -6.63
N SER A 102 3.98 10.40 -6.37
CA SER A 102 2.95 10.06 -5.37
C SER A 102 1.82 9.18 -5.91
N ASN A 103 1.82 8.87 -7.20
CA ASN A 103 0.80 8.06 -7.84
C ASN A 103 1.22 6.59 -7.89
N TYR A 104 0.29 5.73 -7.51
CA TYR A 104 0.44 4.28 -7.48
C TYR A 104 -0.62 3.63 -8.36
N THR A 105 -0.19 2.78 -9.26
CA THR A 105 -1.08 1.94 -10.07
C THR A 105 -0.97 0.52 -9.55
N LEU A 106 -2.03 0.03 -8.92
CA LEU A 106 -2.10 -1.30 -8.34
C LEU A 106 -2.84 -2.23 -9.31
N ARG A 107 -2.27 -3.39 -9.57
CA ARG A 107 -2.88 -4.47 -10.37
C ARG A 107 -3.12 -5.67 -9.48
N ARG A 108 -4.36 -6.16 -9.41
CA ARG A 108 -4.70 -7.37 -8.68
C ARG A 108 -4.11 -8.59 -9.38
N LYS A 109 -3.35 -9.40 -8.62
CA LYS A 109 -2.84 -10.70 -9.02
C LYS A 109 -3.80 -11.81 -8.61
N GLU A 110 -4.22 -11.76 -7.36
CA GLU A 110 -4.98 -12.82 -6.73
C GLU A 110 -5.96 -12.25 -5.71
N GLU A 111 -7.10 -12.89 -5.55
CA GLU A 111 -8.06 -12.65 -4.48
C GLU A 111 -8.30 -13.96 -3.74
N VAL A 112 -7.98 -13.97 -2.46
CA VAL A 112 -8.18 -15.11 -1.58
C VAL A 112 -9.33 -14.80 -0.63
N ARG A 113 -10.42 -15.54 -0.72
CA ARG A 113 -11.56 -15.47 0.20
C ARG A 113 -11.38 -16.49 1.30
N LYS A 114 -11.61 -16.09 2.55
CA LYS A 114 -11.66 -17.04 3.64
C LYS A 114 -13.02 -17.72 3.69
N SER A 115 -13.09 -18.86 4.39
CA SER A 115 -14.31 -19.67 4.51
C SER A 115 -15.50 -18.94 5.15
N GLN A 116 -15.23 -17.87 5.89
CA GLN A 116 -16.24 -17.05 6.55
C GLN A 116 -16.85 -15.97 5.63
N ASP A 117 -16.21 -15.67 4.50
CA ASP A 117 -16.72 -14.71 3.50
C ASP A 117 -17.88 -15.35 2.75
N ASN A 118 -19.09 -14.87 3.02
CA ASN A 118 -20.32 -15.40 2.46
C ASN A 118 -20.99 -14.48 1.41
N LEU A 119 -20.25 -13.48 0.91
CA LEU A 119 -20.75 -12.59 -0.14
C LEU A 119 -20.53 -13.22 -1.53
N ASP A 120 -21.46 -14.08 -1.97
CA ASP A 120 -21.37 -14.75 -3.26
C ASP A 120 -22.01 -13.97 -4.41
N ASN A 121 -22.86 -12.97 -4.10
CA ASN A 121 -23.52 -12.16 -5.10
C ASN A 121 -22.53 -11.26 -5.85
N GLU A 122 -22.36 -11.49 -7.17
CA GLU A 122 -21.44 -10.72 -8.01
C GLU A 122 -21.77 -9.22 -8.09
N VAL A 123 -23.06 -8.87 -8.11
CA VAL A 123 -23.48 -7.46 -8.18
C VAL A 123 -23.03 -6.72 -6.91
N LEU A 124 -23.19 -7.34 -5.75
CA LEU A 124 -22.74 -6.80 -4.48
C LEU A 124 -21.21 -6.80 -4.37
N ASN A 125 -20.54 -7.84 -4.87
CA ASN A 125 -19.09 -7.90 -4.93
C ASN A 125 -18.47 -6.75 -5.71
N ARG A 126 -19.08 -6.33 -6.82
CA ARG A 126 -18.61 -5.19 -7.62
C ARG A 126 -18.73 -3.85 -6.89
N ARG A 127 -19.58 -3.77 -5.87
CA ARG A 127 -19.77 -2.58 -5.02
C ARG A 127 -18.82 -2.50 -3.83
N LEU A 128 -18.05 -3.56 -3.58
CA LEU A 128 -17.02 -3.52 -2.55
C LEU A 128 -15.91 -2.54 -2.95
N PRO A 129 -15.32 -1.82 -1.97
CA PRO A 129 -14.13 -1.05 -2.24
C PRO A 129 -13.02 -1.98 -2.75
N MET A 130 -12.19 -1.48 -3.64
CA MET A 130 -11.07 -2.21 -4.26
C MET A 130 -11.46 -3.44 -5.10
N SER A 131 -12.74 -3.57 -5.50
CA SER A 131 -13.19 -4.66 -6.37
C SER A 131 -12.63 -4.59 -7.79
N ALA A 132 -12.16 -3.42 -8.23
CA ALA A 132 -11.59 -3.24 -9.56
C ALA A 132 -10.26 -4.01 -9.70
N PRO A 133 -9.98 -4.59 -10.89
CA PRO A 133 -8.72 -5.29 -11.14
C PRO A 133 -7.51 -4.34 -11.23
N LEU A 134 -7.77 -3.06 -11.51
CA LEU A 134 -6.77 -2.00 -11.60
C LEU A 134 -7.24 -0.82 -10.76
N ILE A 135 -6.38 -0.38 -9.85
CA ILE A 135 -6.67 0.72 -8.92
C ILE A 135 -5.58 1.78 -9.08
N HIS A 136 -6.00 3.03 -9.13
CA HIS A 136 -5.09 4.17 -9.13
C HIS A 136 -5.25 4.92 -7.82
N TRP A 137 -4.17 5.00 -7.04
CA TRP A 137 -4.12 5.75 -5.81
C TRP A 137 -3.05 6.83 -5.87
N ARG A 138 -3.36 7.95 -5.31
CA ARG A 138 -2.41 8.96 -4.87
C ARG A 138 -2.29 8.86 -3.36
N ILE A 139 -1.07 8.64 -2.87
CA ILE A 139 -0.80 8.47 -1.45
C ILE A 139 -0.01 9.69 -0.98
N GLU A 140 -0.58 10.41 -0.03
CA GLU A 140 0.01 11.62 0.55
C GLU A 140 0.10 11.47 2.07
N LYS A 141 1.25 11.82 2.62
CA LYS A 141 1.43 11.83 4.06
C LYS A 141 0.82 13.12 4.63
N ILE A 142 -0.15 13.00 5.55
CA ILE A 142 -0.78 14.14 6.22
C ILE A 142 0.05 14.55 7.45
N ASP A 143 0.40 13.57 8.28
CA ASP A 143 1.22 13.73 9.48
C ASP A 143 2.09 12.48 9.74
N GLU A 144 2.65 12.34 10.94
CA GLU A 144 3.57 11.25 11.26
C GLU A 144 2.94 9.86 11.13
N ARG A 145 1.63 9.74 11.38
CA ARG A 145 0.91 8.47 11.40
C ARG A 145 -0.25 8.35 10.40
N HIS A 146 -0.62 9.45 9.74
CA HIS A 146 -1.77 9.45 8.85
C HIS A 146 -1.37 9.65 7.39
N TYR A 147 -1.94 8.81 6.54
CA TYR A 147 -1.78 8.87 5.09
C TYR A 147 -3.15 8.98 4.42
N LEU A 148 -3.27 9.92 3.50
CA LEU A 148 -4.45 10.09 2.66
C LEU A 148 -4.29 9.26 1.40
N PHE A 149 -5.23 8.39 1.16
CA PHE A 149 -5.38 7.63 -0.08
C PHE A 149 -6.49 8.27 -0.91
N SER A 150 -6.13 8.84 -2.04
CA SER A 150 -7.05 9.47 -2.97
C SER A 150 -7.13 8.66 -4.25
N GLY A 151 -8.33 8.54 -4.80
CA GLY A 151 -8.55 8.03 -6.14
C GLY A 151 -8.37 9.13 -7.20
N ASN A 152 -8.80 8.86 -8.43
CA ASN A 152 -8.65 9.82 -9.53
C ASN A 152 -9.44 11.13 -9.32
N HIS A 153 -10.54 11.10 -8.55
CA HIS A 153 -11.46 12.22 -8.44
C HIS A 153 -11.75 12.66 -7.00
N ALA A 154 -11.48 11.82 -6.01
CA ALA A 154 -11.81 12.11 -4.62
C ALA A 154 -10.92 11.35 -3.64
N PRO A 155 -10.81 11.85 -2.39
CA PRO A 155 -10.29 11.08 -1.28
C PRO A 155 -11.10 9.79 -1.09
N VAL A 156 -10.42 8.68 -0.83
CA VAL A 156 -11.06 7.38 -0.62
C VAL A 156 -11.08 7.04 0.87
N PHE A 157 -9.93 7.16 1.54
CA PHE A 157 -9.81 6.92 2.97
C PHE A 157 -8.54 7.54 3.54
N VAL A 158 -8.53 7.70 4.86
CA VAL A 158 -7.33 8.01 5.64
C VAL A 158 -6.88 6.73 6.35
N CYS A 159 -5.62 6.42 6.21
CA CYS A 159 -5.00 5.24 6.78
C CYS A 159 -4.06 5.63 7.92
N THR A 160 -4.14 4.90 9.03
CA THR A 160 -3.31 5.16 10.22
C THR A 160 -2.27 4.06 10.38
N THR A 161 -1.00 4.45 10.51
CA THR A 161 0.10 3.53 10.87
C THR A 161 0.11 3.28 12.37
N SER A 162 0.53 2.10 12.77
CA SER A 162 0.72 1.72 14.18
C SER A 162 1.99 2.35 14.77
#